data_13be2d4ddb6901453eabd8a709e411c6
#
_entry.id   13be2d4ddb6901453eabd8a709e411c6
#
_cell.length_a   1.000
_cell.length_b   1.000
_cell.length_c   1.000
_cell.angle_alpha   90.00
_cell.angle_beta   90.00
_cell.angle_gamma   90.00
#
_symmetry.space_group_name_H-M   'P 1'
#
loop_
_entity.id
_entity.type
_entity.pdbx_description
1 polymer ?
#
loop_
_entity_poly.entity_id
_entity_poly.type
_entity_poly.pdbx_seq_one_letter_code
_entity_poly.pdbx_strand_id
1 'polypeptide(L)'
;MKLQSGDNYFRVCGGLHWAQVMARDVKRKLMVMPSNNSSAIVHYWAGRYNGRIGWLVGPSAMKKTKLRPWMPFALDNDAFASWTTGRPWDETAWLAMLGNVRAQGLSPKWVLVPDVVADRDATLAKWEQYAPAAARYGWPLAIAVQDGMTPADIPVNAEVIFIGGTTEWKWRSLPMWARTGARVHVGRVNEVERLHICERWRVESVDGTGWMQGTENGRQAKALGQWLEGKALPPRELWLAA
;
A
#
# COMPACT_ATOMS: atom_id res chain seq x y z
N MET A 1 40.08 27.05 -30.55
CA MET A 1 38.76 27.31 -29.95
C MET A 1 38.15 25.98 -29.61
N LYS A 2 38.28 25.53 -28.38
CA LYS A 2 37.82 24.21 -27.89
C LYS A 2 36.45 24.37 -27.27
N LEU A 3 35.45 23.61 -27.78
CA LEU A 3 34.16 23.45 -27.19
C LEU A 3 34.29 22.49 -26.00
N GLN A 4 33.97 22.94 -24.82
CA GLN A 4 33.82 22.09 -23.63
C GLN A 4 32.41 21.51 -23.63
N SER A 5 32.35 20.20 -23.58
CA SER A 5 31.16 19.38 -23.38
C SER A 5 30.64 19.52 -21.98
N GLY A 6 29.34 19.79 -21.83
CA GLY A 6 28.63 19.77 -20.54
C GLY A 6 28.18 18.36 -20.18
N ASP A 7 29.03 17.66 -19.45
CA ASP A 7 28.65 16.41 -18.75
C ASP A 7 28.79 16.65 -17.26
N ASN A 8 27.71 16.93 -16.55
CA ASN A 8 27.65 16.78 -15.09
C ASN A 8 26.24 17.01 -14.54
N TYR A 9 25.30 16.06 -14.81
CA TYR A 9 24.04 16.00 -14.07
C TYR A 9 23.58 14.57 -13.70
N PHE A 10 24.46 13.56 -13.78
CA PHE A 10 24.13 12.19 -13.38
C PHE A 10 25.16 11.59 -12.41
N ARG A 11 25.43 12.29 -11.34
CA ARG A 11 26.30 11.73 -10.29
C ARG A 11 25.88 12.20 -8.92
N VAL A 12 24.76 11.71 -8.40
CA VAL A 12 24.50 11.49 -6.96
C VAL A 12 23.18 10.71 -6.81
N CYS A 13 23.19 9.41 -7.12
CA CYS A 13 22.27 8.45 -6.51
C CYS A 13 22.97 7.11 -6.55
N GLY A 14 23.36 6.61 -5.39
CA GLY A 14 24.24 5.49 -5.18
C GLY A 14 23.94 4.25 -6.01
N GLY A 15 24.80 3.96 -6.96
CA GLY A 15 24.72 2.81 -7.89
C GLY A 15 24.72 1.42 -7.25
N LEU A 16 24.90 1.32 -5.93
CA LEU A 16 24.87 0.05 -5.18
C LEU A 16 23.47 -0.36 -4.71
N HIS A 17 22.53 0.59 -4.58
CA HIS A 17 21.17 0.28 -4.12
C HIS A 17 20.31 -0.35 -5.23
N TRP A 18 20.51 0.04 -6.47
CA TRP A 18 19.75 -0.45 -7.62
C TRP A 18 20.13 -1.87 -8.04
N ALA A 19 21.39 -2.26 -7.91
CA ALA A 19 21.84 -3.63 -8.20
C ALA A 19 21.26 -4.65 -7.20
N GLN A 20 21.05 -4.26 -5.95
CA GLN A 20 20.42 -5.13 -4.94
C GLN A 20 18.91 -5.25 -5.12
N VAL A 21 18.25 -4.25 -5.72
CA VAL A 21 16.81 -4.29 -6.03
C VAL A 21 16.53 -5.22 -7.21
N MET A 22 17.41 -5.25 -8.23
CA MET A 22 17.26 -6.11 -9.41
C MET A 22 17.57 -7.60 -9.13
N ALA A 23 18.33 -7.93 -8.09
CA ALA A 23 18.67 -9.32 -7.72
C ALA A 23 17.57 -10.05 -6.95
N ARG A 24 16.43 -9.42 -6.66
CA ARG A 24 15.28 -10.04 -6.00
C ARG A 24 14.15 -10.38 -6.97
N ASP A 25 14.47 -11.07 -8.05
CA ASP A 25 13.48 -11.62 -9.00
C ASP A 25 12.85 -12.93 -8.49
N VAL A 26 12.52 -12.99 -7.21
CA VAL A 26 11.50 -13.91 -6.72
C VAL A 26 10.17 -13.31 -7.16
N LYS A 27 9.39 -14.00 -8.00
CA LYS A 27 8.03 -13.60 -8.39
C LYS A 27 7.22 -13.23 -7.13
N ARG A 28 7.27 -11.95 -6.74
CA ARG A 28 6.49 -11.45 -5.61
C ARG A 28 5.03 -11.59 -6.00
N LYS A 29 4.32 -12.48 -5.30
CA LYS A 29 2.89 -12.62 -5.48
C LYS A 29 2.20 -11.42 -4.83
N LEU A 30 1.24 -10.82 -5.53
CA LEU A 30 0.42 -9.74 -5.01
C LEU A 30 -0.24 -10.16 -3.68
N MET A 31 -0.12 -9.31 -2.65
CA MET A 31 -0.77 -9.50 -1.35
C MET A 31 -2.05 -8.68 -1.27
N VAL A 32 -3.15 -9.30 -0.90
CA VAL A 32 -4.41 -8.60 -0.59
C VAL A 32 -4.50 -8.40 0.92
N MET A 33 -4.72 -7.17 1.35
CA MET A 33 -4.84 -6.76 2.75
C MET A 33 -6.25 -6.27 3.01
N PRO A 34 -7.23 -7.13 3.37
CA PRO A 34 -8.55 -6.66 3.77
C PRO A 34 -8.42 -5.63 4.89
N SER A 35 -9.04 -4.46 4.70
CA SER A 35 -8.93 -3.36 5.66
C SER A 35 -9.81 -3.64 6.87
N ASN A 36 -9.21 -3.54 8.06
CA ASN A 36 -9.93 -3.62 9.34
C ASN A 36 -10.85 -4.84 9.50
N ASN A 37 -10.52 -5.97 8.87
CA ASN A 37 -11.34 -7.18 8.90
C ASN A 37 -10.60 -8.35 9.54
N SER A 38 -11.18 -8.89 10.62
CA SER A 38 -10.66 -10.00 11.41
C SER A 38 -11.49 -11.29 11.28
N SER A 39 -12.26 -11.45 10.18
CA SER A 39 -13.10 -12.64 9.98
C SER A 39 -12.29 -13.94 9.90
N ALA A 40 -12.91 -15.06 10.26
CA ALA A 40 -12.28 -16.38 10.23
C ALA A 40 -11.74 -16.75 8.84
N ILE A 41 -12.42 -16.33 7.77
CA ILE A 41 -12.00 -16.62 6.40
C ILE A 41 -10.68 -15.91 6.03
N VAL A 42 -10.42 -14.72 6.54
CA VAL A 42 -9.13 -14.02 6.34
C VAL A 42 -8.00 -14.81 7.00
N HIS A 43 -8.21 -15.31 8.21
CA HIS A 43 -7.24 -16.15 8.90
C HIS A 43 -6.98 -17.47 8.16
N TYR A 44 -8.05 -18.12 7.69
CA TYR A 44 -7.94 -19.34 6.90
C TYR A 44 -7.11 -19.12 5.63
N TRP A 45 -7.40 -18.07 4.87
CA TRP A 45 -6.63 -17.77 3.65
C TRP A 45 -5.20 -17.36 3.93
N ALA A 46 -4.96 -16.60 4.99
CA ALA A 46 -3.59 -16.23 5.36
C ALA A 46 -2.74 -17.47 5.69
N GLY A 47 -3.30 -18.45 6.38
CA GLY A 47 -2.62 -19.72 6.65
C GLY A 47 -2.44 -20.59 5.40
N ARG A 48 -3.44 -20.64 4.50
CA ARG A 48 -3.42 -21.46 3.28
C ARG A 48 -2.57 -20.85 2.17
N TYR A 49 -2.59 -19.53 2.03
CA TYR A 49 -1.92 -18.80 0.95
C TYR A 49 -0.87 -17.84 1.52
N ASN A 50 0.16 -18.41 2.14
CA ASN A 50 1.21 -17.64 2.80
C ASN A 50 1.77 -16.54 1.89
N GLY A 51 1.81 -15.32 2.44
CA GLY A 51 2.28 -14.14 1.72
C GLY A 51 1.28 -13.54 0.71
N ARG A 52 0.08 -14.15 0.52
CA ARG A 52 -0.97 -13.62 -0.36
C ARG A 52 -2.05 -12.82 0.37
N ILE A 53 -2.20 -13.03 1.66
CA ILE A 53 -3.17 -12.34 2.52
C ILE A 53 -2.44 -11.71 3.69
N GLY A 54 -2.81 -10.47 4.00
CA GLY A 54 -2.36 -9.71 5.15
C GLY A 54 -3.49 -8.86 5.70
N TRP A 55 -3.16 -7.93 6.60
CA TRP A 55 -4.11 -6.95 7.12
C TRP A 55 -3.65 -5.52 6.87
N LEU A 56 -4.56 -4.66 6.46
CA LEU A 56 -4.42 -3.23 6.62
C LEU A 56 -5.23 -2.79 7.85
N VAL A 57 -4.56 -2.26 8.86
CA VAL A 57 -5.16 -1.98 10.16
C VAL A 57 -5.00 -0.51 10.50
N GLY A 58 -6.12 0.21 10.61
CA GLY A 58 -6.15 1.60 11.04
C GLY A 58 -6.45 1.75 12.53
N PRO A 59 -6.31 2.96 13.09
CA PRO A 59 -6.59 3.28 14.49
C PRO A 59 -7.97 2.82 14.95
N SER A 60 -9.00 2.97 14.12
CA SER A 60 -10.38 2.59 14.44
C SER A 60 -10.56 1.09 14.68
N ALA A 61 -9.73 0.27 14.07
CA ALA A 61 -9.78 -1.19 14.21
C ALA A 61 -8.96 -1.73 15.37
N MET A 62 -7.93 -1.01 15.82
CA MET A 62 -7.00 -1.48 16.86
C MET A 62 -7.70 -1.87 18.16
N LYS A 63 -8.80 -1.21 18.51
CA LYS A 63 -9.59 -1.54 19.71
C LYS A 63 -10.29 -2.91 19.63
N LYS A 64 -10.51 -3.42 18.40
CA LYS A 64 -11.28 -4.65 18.12
C LYS A 64 -10.43 -5.77 17.52
N THR A 65 -9.27 -5.43 16.96
CA THR A 65 -8.42 -6.37 16.22
C THR A 65 -7.20 -6.75 17.05
N LYS A 66 -7.08 -8.01 17.40
CA LYS A 66 -5.86 -8.53 18.02
C LYS A 66 -4.87 -8.95 16.91
N LEU A 67 -3.83 -8.18 16.72
CA LEU A 67 -2.76 -8.51 15.78
C LEU A 67 -2.13 -9.87 16.13
N ARG A 68 -1.68 -10.59 15.13
CA ARG A 68 -1.06 -11.91 15.27
C ARG A 68 0.38 -11.86 14.73
N PRO A 69 1.39 -12.38 15.44
CA PRO A 69 2.78 -12.33 14.99
C PRO A 69 3.03 -13.00 13.62
N TRP A 70 2.22 -14.01 13.28
CA TRP A 70 2.33 -14.76 12.03
C TRP A 70 1.59 -14.12 10.85
N MET A 71 0.70 -13.17 11.09
CA MET A 71 -0.12 -12.51 10.06
C MET A 71 0.61 -11.27 9.54
N PRO A 72 0.97 -11.18 8.25
CA PRO A 72 1.48 -9.94 7.69
C PRO A 72 0.47 -8.82 7.84
N PHE A 73 0.92 -7.64 8.23
CA PHE A 73 0.04 -6.48 8.35
C PHE A 73 0.78 -5.19 8.02
N ALA A 74 0.02 -4.16 7.68
CA ALA A 74 0.47 -2.79 7.56
C ALA A 74 -0.45 -1.87 8.35
N LEU A 75 0.02 -0.68 8.68
CA LEU A 75 -0.72 0.29 9.48
C LEU A 75 -1.24 1.41 8.59
N ASP A 76 -2.57 1.57 8.62
CA ASP A 76 -3.30 2.68 7.99
C ASP A 76 -3.38 3.88 8.93
N ASN A 77 -3.73 5.05 8.40
CA ASN A 77 -3.92 6.26 9.19
C ASN A 77 -5.41 6.64 9.39
N ASP A 78 -6.36 5.91 8.78
CA ASP A 78 -7.80 6.20 8.76
C ASP A 78 -8.18 7.56 8.14
N ALA A 79 -7.30 8.23 7.36
CA ALA A 79 -7.60 9.52 6.74
C ALA A 79 -8.81 9.43 5.78
N PHE A 80 -8.91 8.34 5.01
CA PHE A 80 -10.05 8.13 4.12
C PHE A 80 -11.37 7.98 4.88
N ALA A 81 -11.36 7.27 6.00
CA ALA A 81 -12.55 7.11 6.84
C ALA A 81 -12.98 8.45 7.47
N SER A 82 -12.03 9.27 7.91
CA SER A 82 -12.28 10.62 8.41
C SER A 82 -12.86 11.53 7.33
N TRP A 83 -12.27 11.52 6.13
CA TRP A 83 -12.74 12.30 4.99
C TRP A 83 -14.16 11.91 4.56
N THR A 84 -14.48 10.62 4.45
CA THR A 84 -15.81 10.15 4.02
C THR A 84 -16.91 10.43 5.04
N THR A 85 -16.56 10.53 6.32
CA THR A 85 -17.53 10.82 7.40
C THR A 85 -17.57 12.28 7.81
N GLY A 86 -16.73 13.14 7.21
CA GLY A 86 -16.60 14.55 7.58
C GLY A 86 -16.06 14.78 9.00
N ARG A 87 -15.44 13.78 9.60
CA ARG A 87 -14.86 13.88 10.94
C ARG A 87 -13.41 14.35 10.87
N PRO A 88 -12.92 15.12 11.84
CA PRO A 88 -11.50 15.42 11.94
C PRO A 88 -10.67 14.13 12.04
N TRP A 89 -9.50 14.15 11.41
CA TRP A 89 -8.53 13.07 11.58
C TRP A 89 -7.99 13.03 13.01
N ASP A 90 -7.89 11.83 13.59
CA ASP A 90 -7.52 11.62 14.99
C ASP A 90 -6.01 11.28 15.11
N GLU A 91 -5.20 12.31 15.33
CA GLU A 91 -3.76 12.21 15.58
C GLU A 91 -3.45 11.34 16.79
N THR A 92 -4.18 11.55 17.89
CA THR A 92 -3.96 10.83 19.15
C THR A 92 -4.15 9.34 18.97
N ALA A 93 -5.21 8.93 18.26
CA ALA A 93 -5.46 7.52 17.98
C ALA A 93 -4.39 6.91 17.08
N TRP A 94 -3.88 7.66 16.08
CA TRP A 94 -2.82 7.18 15.21
C TRP A 94 -1.50 6.98 15.97
N LEU A 95 -1.07 7.95 16.76
CA LEU A 95 0.14 7.82 17.59
C LEU A 95 0.02 6.70 18.63
N ALA A 96 -1.15 6.56 19.27
CA ALA A 96 -1.42 5.48 20.21
C ALA A 96 -1.35 4.09 19.52
N MET A 97 -1.82 3.97 18.27
CA MET A 97 -1.69 2.74 17.49
C MET A 97 -0.23 2.35 17.29
N LEU A 98 0.64 3.29 16.87
CA LEU A 98 2.07 3.02 16.69
C LEU A 98 2.71 2.54 18.00
N GLY A 99 2.44 3.23 19.11
CA GLY A 99 2.94 2.85 20.44
C GLY A 99 2.47 1.44 20.86
N ASN A 100 1.20 1.11 20.64
CA ASN A 100 0.63 -0.18 20.97
C ASN A 100 1.27 -1.33 20.15
N VAL A 101 1.52 -1.14 18.86
CA VAL A 101 2.17 -2.15 18.01
C VAL A 101 3.61 -2.38 18.47
N ARG A 102 4.32 -1.30 18.80
CA ARG A 102 5.69 -1.38 19.34
C ARG A 102 5.74 -2.12 20.67
N ALA A 103 4.83 -1.80 21.58
CA ALA A 103 4.74 -2.45 22.89
C ALA A 103 4.46 -3.96 22.82
N GLN A 104 3.77 -4.42 21.77
CA GLN A 104 3.54 -5.84 21.50
C GLN A 104 4.75 -6.53 20.84
N GLY A 105 5.85 -5.84 20.55
CA GLY A 105 7.01 -6.39 19.84
C GLY A 105 6.73 -6.76 18.38
N LEU A 106 5.68 -6.19 17.77
CA LEU A 106 5.28 -6.48 16.40
C LEU A 106 5.89 -5.47 15.43
N SER A 107 6.08 -5.91 14.18
CA SER A 107 6.62 -5.07 13.10
C SER A 107 5.70 -5.11 11.88
N PRO A 108 5.10 -3.97 11.50
CA PRO A 108 4.30 -3.87 10.29
C PRO A 108 5.19 -3.93 9.04
N LYS A 109 4.63 -4.29 7.90
CA LYS A 109 5.30 -4.20 6.61
C LYS A 109 5.63 -2.75 6.23
N TRP A 110 4.81 -1.83 6.64
CA TRP A 110 4.95 -0.38 6.53
C TRP A 110 3.89 0.34 7.36
N VAL A 111 4.12 1.62 7.58
CA VAL A 111 3.20 2.56 8.24
C VAL A 111 2.81 3.65 7.26
N LEU A 112 1.52 3.86 7.03
CA LEU A 112 1.04 4.97 6.25
C LEU A 112 1.13 6.25 7.09
N VAL A 113 1.98 7.18 6.63
CA VAL A 113 2.05 8.53 7.22
C VAL A 113 0.74 9.26 6.90
N PRO A 114 0.22 10.08 7.82
CA PRO A 114 -1.03 10.81 7.59
C PRO A 114 -1.03 11.59 6.27
N ASP A 115 -2.19 11.58 5.61
CA ASP A 115 -2.41 12.26 4.33
C ASP A 115 -3.72 13.06 4.33
N VAL A 116 -3.96 13.79 3.25
CA VAL A 116 -5.24 14.46 2.95
C VAL A 116 -5.72 13.96 1.60
N VAL A 117 -6.88 13.31 1.60
CA VAL A 117 -7.45 12.67 0.42
C VAL A 117 -7.65 13.68 -0.72
N ALA A 118 -7.12 13.34 -1.91
CA ALA A 118 -7.17 14.15 -3.13
C ALA A 118 -6.48 15.53 -3.02
N ASP A 119 -5.63 15.74 -2.02
CA ASP A 119 -4.89 16.99 -1.83
C ASP A 119 -3.40 16.73 -1.71
N ARG A 120 -2.66 17.05 -2.79
CA ARG A 120 -1.22 16.88 -2.88
C ARG A 120 -0.45 17.69 -1.82
N ASP A 121 -0.72 18.98 -1.76
CA ASP A 121 0.10 19.91 -0.97
C ASP A 121 -0.14 19.71 0.53
N ALA A 122 -1.39 19.51 0.92
CA ALA A 122 -1.73 19.17 2.30
C ALA A 122 -1.15 17.80 2.71
N THR A 123 -1.08 16.82 1.79
CA THR A 123 -0.44 15.52 2.06
C THR A 123 1.06 15.67 2.27
N LEU A 124 1.74 16.46 1.45
CA LEU A 124 3.18 16.73 1.63
C LEU A 124 3.46 17.46 2.95
N ALA A 125 2.64 18.45 3.30
CA ALA A 125 2.75 19.14 4.60
C ALA A 125 2.57 18.17 5.78
N LYS A 126 1.62 17.23 5.70
CA LYS A 126 1.46 16.17 6.73
C LYS A 126 2.65 15.21 6.76
N TRP A 127 3.25 14.88 5.63
CA TRP A 127 4.46 14.09 5.62
C TRP A 127 5.58 14.76 6.41
N GLU A 128 5.88 16.03 6.14
CA GLU A 128 6.87 16.81 6.86
C GLU A 128 6.62 16.81 8.38
N GLN A 129 5.37 16.95 8.77
CA GLN A 129 4.94 17.00 10.17
C GLN A 129 5.06 15.65 10.88
N TYR A 130 4.64 14.55 10.26
CA TYR A 130 4.41 13.27 10.95
C TYR A 130 5.43 12.16 10.64
N ALA A 131 6.12 12.22 9.50
CA ALA A 131 7.13 11.21 9.16
C ALA A 131 8.26 11.11 10.18
N PRO A 132 8.77 12.23 10.78
CA PRO A 132 9.78 12.14 11.83
C PRO A 132 9.32 11.36 13.07
N ALA A 133 8.05 11.49 13.46
CA ALA A 133 7.49 10.75 14.59
C ALA A 133 7.34 9.25 14.28
N ALA A 134 6.88 8.90 13.07
CA ALA A 134 6.77 7.52 12.63
C ALA A 134 8.13 6.84 12.45
N ALA A 135 9.13 7.57 11.94
CA ALA A 135 10.49 7.05 11.72
C ALA A 135 11.18 6.55 12.98
N ARG A 136 10.81 7.08 14.16
CA ARG A 136 11.35 6.63 15.46
C ARG A 136 11.08 5.15 15.77
N TYR A 137 10.09 4.55 15.12
CA TYR A 137 9.78 3.14 15.29
C TYR A 137 10.67 2.22 14.46
N GLY A 138 11.43 2.75 13.48
CA GLY A 138 12.31 1.98 12.59
C GLY A 138 11.56 1.09 11.61
N TRP A 139 10.29 1.37 11.34
CA TRP A 139 9.48 0.66 10.35
C TRP A 139 9.48 1.39 9.00
N PRO A 140 9.33 0.68 7.87
CA PRO A 140 9.20 1.30 6.57
C PRO A 140 8.03 2.29 6.53
N LEU A 141 8.25 3.48 5.96
CA LEU A 141 7.22 4.51 5.83
C LEU A 141 6.59 4.47 4.45
N ALA A 142 5.26 4.60 4.41
CA ALA A 142 4.50 4.73 3.20
C ALA A 142 3.95 6.16 3.06
N ILE A 143 4.10 6.74 1.86
CA ILE A 143 3.44 7.99 1.49
C ILE A 143 2.19 7.69 0.66
N ALA A 144 1.06 8.29 1.03
CA ALA A 144 -0.11 8.29 0.15
C ALA A 144 0.11 9.28 -0.98
N VAL A 145 0.12 8.80 -2.23
CA VAL A 145 0.16 9.69 -3.38
C VAL A 145 -1.26 10.06 -3.80
N GLN A 146 -1.45 11.35 -4.05
CA GLN A 146 -2.75 11.98 -4.32
C GLN A 146 -2.77 12.59 -5.71
N ASP A 147 -3.94 13.01 -6.16
CA ASP A 147 -4.16 13.61 -7.46
C ASP A 147 -3.12 14.73 -7.75
N GLY A 148 -2.53 14.69 -8.93
CA GLY A 148 -1.50 15.64 -9.36
C GLY A 148 -0.08 15.36 -8.90
N MET A 149 0.16 14.40 -7.99
CA MET A 149 1.51 14.04 -7.58
C MET A 149 2.28 13.31 -8.69
N THR A 150 3.59 13.49 -8.67
CA THR A 150 4.57 12.89 -9.58
C THR A 150 5.69 12.20 -8.79
N PRO A 151 6.54 11.37 -9.40
CA PRO A 151 7.68 10.78 -8.72
C PRO A 151 8.65 11.80 -8.09
N ALA A 152 8.69 13.04 -8.58
CA ALA A 152 9.52 14.10 -8.01
C ALA A 152 9.01 14.59 -6.63
N ASP A 153 7.76 14.32 -6.30
CA ASP A 153 7.15 14.71 -5.03
C ASP A 153 7.43 13.68 -3.90
N ILE A 154 8.03 12.53 -4.24
CA ILE A 154 8.23 11.46 -3.26
C ILE A 154 9.42 11.80 -2.35
N PRO A 155 9.20 11.90 -1.04
CA PRO A 155 10.28 12.13 -0.08
C PRO A 155 11.30 10.98 -0.09
N VAL A 156 12.58 11.30 0.09
CA VAL A 156 13.70 10.35 0.02
C VAL A 156 13.57 9.20 1.02
N ASN A 157 12.94 9.44 2.15
CA ASN A 157 12.73 8.47 3.22
C ASN A 157 11.39 7.71 3.12
N ALA A 158 10.62 7.90 2.05
CA ALA A 158 9.45 7.08 1.76
C ALA A 158 9.89 5.77 1.09
N GLU A 159 9.60 4.64 1.71
CA GLU A 159 9.97 3.33 1.20
C GLU A 159 8.84 2.63 0.43
N VAL A 160 7.61 3.08 0.63
CA VAL A 160 6.42 2.53 0.00
C VAL A 160 5.57 3.66 -0.57
N ILE A 161 5.13 3.51 -1.80
CA ILE A 161 4.15 4.39 -2.45
C ILE A 161 2.77 3.77 -2.28
N PHE A 162 1.91 4.41 -1.49
CA PHE A 162 0.50 4.06 -1.37
C PHE A 162 -0.30 4.87 -2.37
N ILE A 163 -0.85 4.23 -3.42
CA ILE A 163 -1.64 4.94 -4.42
C ILE A 163 -3.05 5.18 -3.88
N GLY A 164 -3.30 6.40 -3.44
CA GLY A 164 -4.57 6.93 -2.95
C GLY A 164 -5.36 7.69 -4.02
N GLY A 165 -5.75 8.92 -3.72
CA GLY A 165 -6.41 9.85 -4.63
C GLY A 165 -7.80 9.42 -5.12
N THR A 166 -8.29 10.08 -6.17
CA THR A 166 -9.55 9.72 -6.82
C THR A 166 -9.41 8.40 -7.59
N THR A 167 -10.52 7.70 -7.80
CA THR A 167 -10.50 6.39 -8.47
C THR A 167 -9.96 6.48 -9.89
N GLU A 168 -10.34 7.50 -10.64
CA GLU A 168 -9.86 7.68 -12.01
C GLU A 168 -8.35 7.95 -12.06
N TRP A 169 -7.89 8.92 -11.27
CA TRP A 169 -6.47 9.28 -11.21
C TRP A 169 -5.61 8.10 -10.77
N LYS A 170 -6.03 7.35 -9.76
CA LYS A 170 -5.35 6.16 -9.25
C LYS A 170 -5.02 5.17 -10.36
N TRP A 171 -5.99 4.77 -11.15
CA TRP A 171 -5.77 3.78 -12.20
C TRP A 171 -4.99 4.34 -13.38
N ARG A 172 -5.16 5.62 -13.71
CA ARG A 172 -4.40 6.30 -14.76
C ARG A 172 -2.92 6.46 -14.35
N SER A 173 -2.64 6.74 -13.08
CA SER A 173 -1.29 6.98 -12.57
C SER A 173 -0.52 5.70 -12.19
N LEU A 174 -1.20 4.56 -11.98
CA LEU A 174 -0.57 3.30 -11.60
C LEU A 174 0.65 2.91 -12.45
N PRO A 175 0.63 3.00 -13.80
CA PRO A 175 1.80 2.67 -14.61
C PRO A 175 3.02 3.57 -14.33
N MET A 176 2.81 4.82 -14.00
CA MET A 176 3.87 5.76 -13.64
C MET A 176 4.53 5.33 -12.33
N TRP A 177 3.72 5.06 -11.29
CA TRP A 177 4.22 4.65 -9.99
C TRP A 177 4.91 3.28 -10.02
N ALA A 178 4.38 2.33 -10.76
CA ALA A 178 4.97 1.00 -10.91
C ALA A 178 6.36 1.02 -11.58
N ARG A 179 6.64 2.02 -12.42
CA ARG A 179 7.94 2.19 -13.08
C ARG A 179 9.00 2.87 -12.23
N THR A 180 8.65 3.41 -11.07
CA THR A 180 9.64 4.02 -10.16
C THR A 180 10.60 3.00 -9.54
N GLY A 181 10.26 1.70 -9.56
CA GLY A 181 11.01 0.65 -8.88
C GLY A 181 10.77 0.60 -7.37
N ALA A 182 9.97 1.52 -6.81
CA ALA A 182 9.60 1.51 -5.40
C ALA A 182 8.62 0.37 -5.08
N ARG A 183 8.46 0.07 -3.81
CA ARG A 183 7.39 -0.80 -3.32
C ARG A 183 6.06 -0.06 -3.48
N VAL A 184 5.09 -0.67 -4.15
CA VAL A 184 3.79 -0.03 -4.44
C VAL A 184 2.67 -0.78 -3.74
N HIS A 185 1.81 -0.04 -3.07
CA HIS A 185 0.52 -0.48 -2.57
C HIS A 185 -0.60 0.30 -3.26
N VAL A 186 -1.69 -0.38 -3.65
CA VAL A 186 -2.84 0.28 -4.27
C VAL A 186 -4.05 0.20 -3.35
N GLY A 187 -4.54 1.35 -2.95
CA GLY A 187 -5.70 1.47 -2.05
C GLY A 187 -7.04 1.17 -2.71
N ARG A 188 -7.97 0.61 -1.94
CA ARG A 188 -9.39 0.42 -2.30
C ARG A 188 -9.61 -0.43 -3.56
N VAL A 189 -8.96 -1.58 -3.62
CA VAL A 189 -9.11 -2.59 -4.68
C VAL A 189 -10.10 -3.66 -4.22
N ASN A 190 -11.28 -3.72 -4.83
CA ASN A 190 -12.38 -4.61 -4.43
C ASN A 190 -12.90 -5.49 -5.59
N GLU A 191 -12.15 -5.59 -6.69
CA GLU A 191 -12.53 -6.32 -7.90
C GLU A 191 -11.38 -7.19 -8.38
N VAL A 192 -11.69 -8.41 -8.83
CA VAL A 192 -10.68 -9.38 -9.29
C VAL A 192 -9.94 -8.89 -10.53
N GLU A 193 -10.64 -8.23 -11.43
CA GLU A 193 -10.05 -7.61 -12.63
C GLU A 193 -8.93 -6.63 -12.25
N ARG A 194 -9.15 -5.87 -11.19
CA ARG A 194 -8.17 -4.91 -10.67
C ARG A 194 -6.98 -5.62 -10.00
N LEU A 195 -7.18 -6.79 -9.40
CA LEU A 195 -6.08 -7.61 -8.89
C LEU A 195 -5.15 -8.04 -10.03
N HIS A 196 -5.70 -8.50 -11.15
CA HIS A 196 -4.90 -8.86 -12.33
C HIS A 196 -4.12 -7.68 -12.92
N ILE A 197 -4.73 -6.48 -12.93
CA ILE A 197 -4.01 -5.25 -13.32
C ILE A 197 -2.83 -4.99 -12.37
N CYS A 198 -3.06 -5.10 -11.06
CA CYS A 198 -2.00 -4.92 -10.05
C CYS A 198 -0.89 -5.98 -10.19
N GLU A 199 -1.24 -7.26 -10.44
CA GLU A 199 -0.24 -8.31 -10.72
C GLU A 199 0.61 -7.98 -11.94
N ARG A 200 0.00 -7.53 -13.04
CA ARG A 200 0.69 -7.12 -14.26
C ARG A 200 1.69 -5.99 -14.00
N TRP A 201 1.34 -5.02 -13.18
CA TRP A 201 2.20 -3.91 -12.80
C TRP A 201 3.14 -4.21 -11.63
N ARG A 202 3.22 -5.49 -11.18
CA ARG A 202 4.08 -5.95 -10.09
C ARG A 202 3.87 -5.18 -8.79
N VAL A 203 2.64 -4.75 -8.53
CA VAL A 203 2.25 -4.14 -7.27
C VAL A 203 2.53 -5.12 -6.13
N GLU A 204 3.09 -4.63 -5.03
CA GLU A 204 3.41 -5.47 -3.87
C GLU A 204 2.17 -5.90 -3.11
N SER A 205 1.24 -4.96 -2.88
CA SER A 205 0.04 -5.22 -2.10
C SER A 205 -1.11 -4.29 -2.48
N VAL A 206 -2.32 -4.71 -2.12
CA VAL A 206 -3.55 -3.93 -2.28
C VAL A 206 -4.40 -4.05 -1.04
N ASP A 207 -5.26 -3.08 -0.77
CA ASP A 207 -6.30 -3.18 0.25
C ASP A 207 -7.71 -3.06 -0.34
N GLY A 208 -8.68 -3.41 0.48
CA GLY A 208 -10.07 -3.20 0.18
C GLY A 208 -10.97 -3.75 1.28
N THR A 209 -12.02 -3.01 1.62
CA THR A 209 -13.03 -3.46 2.59
C THR A 209 -14.09 -4.36 1.96
N GLY A 210 -14.33 -4.20 0.65
CA GLY A 210 -15.42 -4.89 -0.08
C GLY A 210 -15.27 -6.40 -0.14
N TRP A 211 -14.06 -6.94 -0.02
CA TRP A 211 -13.83 -8.38 -0.08
C TRP A 211 -14.58 -9.17 0.99
N MET A 212 -14.76 -8.56 2.17
CA MET A 212 -15.35 -9.18 3.35
C MET A 212 -16.66 -8.54 3.78
N GLN A 213 -17.24 -7.68 2.93
CA GLN A 213 -18.57 -7.13 3.21
C GLN A 213 -19.66 -8.17 2.94
N GLY A 214 -20.51 -8.37 3.91
CA GLY A 214 -21.58 -9.35 3.88
C GLY A 214 -21.24 -10.65 4.63
N THR A 215 -21.86 -11.75 4.25
CA THR A 215 -21.60 -13.07 4.83
C THR A 215 -20.29 -13.66 4.28
N GLU A 216 -19.68 -14.62 4.98
CA GLU A 216 -18.47 -15.34 4.55
C GLU A 216 -18.61 -16.01 3.16
N ASN A 217 -19.83 -16.23 2.71
CA ASN A 217 -20.17 -16.76 1.39
C ASN A 217 -20.53 -15.69 0.36
N GLY A 218 -20.29 -14.41 0.68
CA GLY A 218 -20.56 -13.29 -0.22
C GLY A 218 -19.82 -13.42 -1.56
N ARG A 219 -20.41 -12.84 -2.62
CA ARG A 219 -19.85 -12.91 -3.98
C ARG A 219 -18.39 -12.44 -4.05
N GLN A 220 -18.03 -11.38 -3.35
CA GLN A 220 -16.68 -10.81 -3.35
C GLN A 220 -15.67 -11.75 -2.64
N ALA A 221 -16.03 -12.30 -1.49
CA ALA A 221 -15.19 -13.27 -0.79
C ALA A 221 -14.95 -14.52 -1.64
N LYS A 222 -15.99 -15.03 -2.32
CA LYS A 222 -15.87 -16.15 -3.24
C LYS A 222 -14.96 -15.84 -4.43
N ALA A 223 -15.12 -14.66 -5.03
CA ALA A 223 -14.28 -14.21 -6.15
C ALA A 223 -12.80 -14.08 -5.74
N LEU A 224 -12.51 -13.51 -4.56
CA LEU A 224 -11.16 -13.46 -4.01
C LEU A 224 -10.60 -14.88 -3.76
N GLY A 225 -11.40 -15.78 -3.23
CA GLY A 225 -11.02 -17.18 -3.05
C GLY A 225 -10.64 -17.86 -4.38
N GLN A 226 -11.42 -17.66 -5.43
CA GLN A 226 -11.12 -18.18 -6.77
C GLN A 226 -9.82 -17.61 -7.35
N TRP A 227 -9.58 -16.32 -7.14
CA TRP A 227 -8.32 -15.69 -7.55
C TRP A 227 -7.11 -16.25 -6.78
N LEU A 228 -7.22 -16.44 -5.47
CA LEU A 228 -6.18 -17.07 -4.65
C LEU A 228 -5.85 -18.50 -5.09
N GLU A 229 -6.86 -19.23 -5.55
CA GLU A 229 -6.73 -20.59 -6.10
C GLU A 229 -6.20 -20.63 -7.54
N GLY A 230 -6.05 -19.47 -8.20
CA GLY A 230 -5.66 -19.38 -9.61
C GLY A 230 -6.77 -19.79 -10.59
N LYS A 231 -8.03 -19.80 -10.13
CA LYS A 231 -9.21 -20.17 -10.93
C LYS A 231 -9.88 -18.97 -11.61
N ALA A 232 -9.60 -17.74 -11.15
CA ALA A 232 -10.09 -16.53 -11.79
C ALA A 232 -9.16 -16.16 -12.95
N LEU A 233 -9.70 -16.17 -14.15
CA LEU A 233 -8.95 -15.78 -15.36
C LEU A 233 -8.88 -14.24 -15.46
N PRO A 234 -7.76 -13.69 -15.94
CA PRO A 234 -7.68 -12.27 -16.25
C PRO A 234 -8.60 -11.90 -17.42
N PRO A 235 -9.10 -10.67 -17.47
CA PRO A 235 -9.90 -10.17 -18.61
C PRO A 235 -9.15 -10.33 -19.94
N ARG A 236 -9.89 -10.59 -21.01
CA ARG A 236 -9.30 -10.80 -22.35
C ARG A 236 -8.44 -9.62 -22.82
N GLU A 237 -8.83 -8.39 -22.50
CA GLU A 237 -8.10 -7.19 -22.87
C GLU A 237 -6.70 -7.13 -22.24
N LEU A 238 -6.48 -7.79 -21.11
CA LEU A 238 -5.16 -7.89 -20.48
C LEU A 238 -4.22 -8.85 -21.23
N TRP A 239 -4.76 -9.77 -22.05
CA TRP A 239 -3.95 -10.66 -22.89
C TRP A 239 -3.45 -10.00 -24.18
N LEU A 240 -4.23 -9.03 -24.69
CA LEU A 240 -3.94 -8.41 -26.02
C LEU A 240 -2.93 -7.25 -25.94
N ALA A 241 -2.54 -6.83 -24.73
CA ALA A 241 -1.63 -5.72 -24.50
C ALA A 241 -0.27 -6.17 -23.93
N ALA A 242 0.12 -7.42 -24.19
CA ALA A 242 1.41 -8.00 -23.78
C ALA A 242 2.47 -7.86 -24.87
#